data_05cbcae4a0098b22170c6ba80b3ae9c8
#
_entry.id   05cbcae4a0098b22170c6ba80b3ae9c8
#
_cell.length_a   1.000
_cell.length_b   1.000
_cell.length_c   1.000
_cell.angle_alpha   90.00
_cell.angle_beta   90.00
_cell.angle_gamma   90.00
#
_symmetry.space_group_name_H-M   'P 1'
#
loop_
_entity.id
_entity.type
_entity.pdbx_description
1 polymer ?
#
loop_
_entity_poly.entity_id
_entity_poly.type
_entity_poly.pdbx_seq_one_letter_code
_entity_poly.pdbx_strand_id
1 'polypeptide(L)'
;MRDESRRQDQAADPARASPPPQPGAGTTARRERRSRLRRYLWQPPRAHGEQPRERVVGPLELFYDLATVVLVAQAAHHLAGHLAWRGLGEFAVVFTLVWIAWVNGSLHHELHGHDDARARSTFLLQILVLVAMGAFIPEAGGARGAAFAVAAGVLFAILAVLWLLAARGDRPEYRRASRLFVAGTAACAAALVGTAMLPASARILAWGLLEVAYLAGFTVVILAVTPVQAAAVLVTDALTERFGLLTIIVLGETVTGVVDGLTREPVSGLTLAVGLVAVVVGFGAWWTYFDFAGHRQPRLGPGTSLQWMLSHLPLTAAIAAMGAAMVSLVHAHDGQTPAGTAWLMCAGAAVVLCATMLVAASLQAWQSDRALYRPLARTCAAVAAACLAVGAARPPPLFLGLALVVLLSIPWTLAVTRRLTSRADS
;
A
#
# COMPACT_ATOMS: atom_id res chain seq x y z
N MET A 1 90.04 -11.95 -5.44
CA MET A 1 90.38 -10.53 -5.70
C MET A 1 89.17 -9.82 -6.22
N ARG A 2 88.67 -8.75 -5.52
CA ARG A 2 87.40 -8.00 -5.73
C ARG A 2 86.19 -8.65 -5.14
N ASP A 3 85.93 -8.35 -3.85
CA ASP A 3 84.63 -7.87 -3.35
C ASP A 3 84.73 -7.57 -1.83
N GLU A 4 85.43 -6.55 -1.44
CA GLU A 4 85.53 -6.03 -0.06
C GLU A 4 85.38 -4.49 -0.01
N SER A 5 84.33 -3.96 -0.70
CA SER A 5 84.14 -2.49 -0.63
C SER A 5 82.68 -2.02 -0.69
N ARG A 6 81.76 -2.74 0.02
CA ARG A 6 80.36 -2.23 0.16
C ARG A 6 79.74 -2.56 1.53
N ARG A 7 80.49 -2.44 2.58
CA ARG A 7 79.94 -2.51 3.95
C ARG A 7 80.45 -1.31 4.83
N GLN A 8 80.22 -0.10 4.36
CA GLN A 8 80.28 1.10 5.21
C GLN A 8 79.35 2.10 4.49
N ASP A 9 78.18 2.32 5.03
CA ASP A 9 77.39 3.52 5.10
C ASP A 9 75.90 3.13 5.25
N GLN A 10 75.54 2.60 6.43
CA GLN A 10 74.19 2.72 6.99
C GLN A 10 74.35 3.43 8.35
N ALA A 11 74.76 4.70 8.29
CA ALA A 11 74.52 5.61 9.38
C ALA A 11 72.98 5.82 9.50
N ALA A 12 72.43 5.41 10.63
CA ALA A 12 71.05 5.60 10.97
C ALA A 12 70.75 7.11 11.04
N ASP A 13 69.89 7.58 10.16
CA ASP A 13 69.34 8.92 10.17
C ASP A 13 68.51 9.14 11.45
N PRO A 14 68.89 9.96 12.41
CA PRO A 14 68.15 10.21 13.65
C PRO A 14 66.88 11.09 13.43
N ALA A 15 66.55 11.46 12.19
CA ALA A 15 65.45 12.38 11.89
C ALA A 15 64.09 11.71 11.61
N ARG A 16 63.92 10.38 11.78
CA ARG A 16 62.61 9.69 11.70
C ARG A 16 62.03 9.34 13.08
N ALA A 17 62.13 10.25 14.02
CA ALA A 17 61.29 10.18 15.21
C ALA A 17 59.85 10.55 14.80
N SER A 18 58.94 9.60 14.87
CA SER A 18 57.51 9.86 14.71
C SER A 18 57.09 10.97 15.67
N PRO A 19 56.36 11.99 15.22
CA PRO A 19 55.96 13.08 16.12
C PRO A 19 55.15 12.50 17.30
N PRO A 20 55.33 13.04 18.50
CA PRO A 20 54.64 12.57 19.69
C PRO A 20 53.12 12.65 19.46
N PRO A 21 52.31 11.70 19.96
CA PRO A 21 50.87 11.72 19.80
C PRO A 21 50.32 13.02 20.40
N GLN A 22 49.67 13.82 19.56
CA GLN A 22 49.11 15.11 19.99
C GLN A 22 48.08 14.86 21.12
N PRO A 23 48.19 15.57 22.27
CA PRO A 23 47.24 15.46 23.36
C PRO A 23 45.86 15.91 22.87
N GLY A 24 44.94 14.96 22.66
CA GLY A 24 43.59 15.22 22.12
C GLY A 24 43.15 14.27 20.99
N ALA A 25 44.09 13.62 20.29
CA ALA A 25 43.74 12.72 19.17
C ALA A 25 42.82 11.54 19.61
N GLY A 26 43.01 11.02 20.81
CA GLY A 26 42.17 9.97 21.38
C GLY A 26 40.77 10.43 21.77
N THR A 27 40.61 11.68 22.17
CA THR A 27 39.33 12.28 22.57
C THR A 27 38.50 12.65 21.33
N THR A 28 39.12 13.12 20.27
CA THR A 28 38.47 13.43 18.97
C THR A 28 38.03 12.14 18.29
N ALA A 29 38.88 11.14 18.19
CA ALA A 29 38.52 9.82 17.61
C ALA A 29 37.38 9.13 18.39
N ARG A 30 37.37 9.22 19.73
CA ARG A 30 36.30 8.69 20.58
C ARG A 30 34.97 9.47 20.40
N ARG A 31 35.05 10.80 20.24
CA ARG A 31 33.85 11.62 19.93
C ARG A 31 33.29 11.32 18.53
N GLU A 32 34.16 11.18 17.54
CA GLU A 32 33.75 10.80 16.17
C GLU A 32 33.13 9.40 16.13
N ARG A 33 33.73 8.41 16.81
CA ARG A 33 33.17 7.06 16.92
C ARG A 33 31.80 7.09 17.62
N ARG A 34 31.64 7.85 18.70
CA ARG A 34 30.36 8.04 19.40
C ARG A 34 29.31 8.73 18.49
N SER A 35 29.73 9.74 17.72
CA SER A 35 28.83 10.44 16.79
C SER A 35 28.38 9.54 15.62
N ARG A 36 29.30 8.71 15.08
CA ARG A 36 28.99 7.70 14.07
C ARG A 36 28.04 6.62 14.62
N LEU A 37 28.34 6.11 15.84
CA LEU A 37 27.49 5.12 16.50
C LEU A 37 26.11 5.68 16.80
N ARG A 38 26.01 6.94 17.26
CA ARG A 38 24.73 7.61 17.50
C ARG A 38 23.94 7.81 16.21
N ARG A 39 24.58 8.18 15.11
CA ARG A 39 23.95 8.30 13.78
C ARG A 39 23.45 6.95 13.26
N TYR A 40 24.19 5.89 13.49
CA TYR A 40 23.80 4.54 13.10
C TYR A 40 22.67 3.98 13.95
N LEU A 41 22.68 4.23 15.27
CA LEU A 41 21.72 3.65 16.20
C LEU A 41 20.44 4.47 16.34
N TRP A 42 20.55 5.81 16.30
CA TRP A 42 19.44 6.69 16.64
C TRP A 42 19.58 8.07 16.04
N GLN A 43 18.85 8.32 14.96
CA GLN A 43 18.72 9.66 14.40
C GLN A 43 17.39 10.26 14.85
N PRO A 44 17.32 11.59 15.14
CA PRO A 44 16.03 12.25 15.33
C PRO A 44 15.21 12.14 14.04
N PRO A 45 13.85 12.07 14.12
CA PRO A 45 13.01 12.12 12.93
C PRO A 45 13.36 13.34 12.08
N ARG A 46 13.29 13.19 10.74
CA ARG A 46 13.44 14.34 9.83
C ARG A 46 12.30 15.32 10.08
N ALA A 47 12.57 16.62 9.97
CA ALA A 47 11.51 17.63 9.97
C ALA A 47 10.75 17.60 8.63
N HIS A 48 9.49 18.06 8.64
CA HIS A 48 8.72 18.21 7.41
C HIS A 48 9.47 19.04 6.36
N GLY A 49 9.49 18.56 5.12
CA GLY A 49 10.18 19.21 4.00
C GLY A 49 11.68 18.86 3.87
N GLU A 50 12.21 17.98 4.71
CA GLU A 50 13.61 17.51 4.64
C GLU A 50 13.74 16.11 3.97
N GLN A 51 12.63 15.55 3.45
CA GLN A 51 12.70 14.28 2.73
C GLN A 51 13.56 14.39 1.47
N PRO A 52 14.40 13.36 1.17
CA PRO A 52 15.12 13.29 -0.08
C PRO A 52 14.14 13.25 -1.27
N ARG A 53 14.39 14.02 -2.33
CA ARG A 53 13.55 14.03 -3.54
C ARG A 53 13.67 12.73 -4.32
N GLU A 54 14.88 12.19 -4.38
CA GLU A 54 15.17 10.92 -5.04
C GLU A 54 15.45 9.87 -3.97
N ARG A 55 14.48 9.01 -3.70
CA ARG A 55 14.57 7.92 -2.74
C ARG A 55 14.07 6.65 -3.39
N VAL A 56 14.80 5.57 -3.20
CA VAL A 56 14.42 4.21 -3.61
C VAL A 56 13.81 3.50 -2.42
N VAL A 57 12.78 2.68 -2.66
CA VAL A 57 12.15 1.87 -1.61
C VAL A 57 13.16 0.87 -1.04
N GLY A 58 13.31 0.87 0.27
CA GLY A 58 14.26 -0.01 0.96
C GLY A 58 13.69 -1.42 1.19
N PRO A 59 14.58 -2.45 1.33
CA PRO A 59 14.12 -3.82 1.59
C PRO A 59 13.26 -3.97 2.85
N LEU A 60 13.46 -3.13 3.86
CA LEU A 60 12.68 -3.15 5.09
C LEU A 60 11.24 -2.67 4.87
N GLU A 61 11.06 -1.67 4.00
CA GLU A 61 9.75 -1.17 3.62
C GLU A 61 8.97 -2.23 2.83
N LEU A 62 9.66 -2.92 1.91
CA LEU A 62 9.08 -4.04 1.16
C LEU A 62 8.65 -5.18 2.09
N PHE A 63 9.43 -5.48 3.12
CA PHE A 63 9.08 -6.49 4.11
C PHE A 63 7.87 -6.09 4.94
N TYR A 64 7.75 -4.81 5.30
CA TYR A 64 6.55 -4.28 5.95
C TYR A 64 5.31 -4.35 5.05
N ASP A 65 5.46 -4.00 3.77
CA ASP A 65 4.39 -4.07 2.78
C ASP A 65 3.92 -5.53 2.60
N LEU A 66 4.87 -6.48 2.51
CA LEU A 66 4.55 -7.91 2.44
C LEU A 66 3.82 -8.41 3.70
N ALA A 67 4.26 -7.99 4.90
CA ALA A 67 3.58 -8.35 6.14
C ALA A 67 2.13 -7.83 6.16
N THR A 68 1.90 -6.62 5.64
CA THR A 68 0.55 -6.05 5.52
C THR A 68 -0.33 -6.86 4.57
N VAL A 69 0.23 -7.33 3.46
CA VAL A 69 -0.53 -8.13 2.48
C VAL A 69 -0.95 -9.47 3.04
N VAL A 70 -0.19 -10.08 3.96
CA VAL A 70 -0.65 -11.28 4.67
C VAL A 70 -1.98 -11.04 5.39
N LEU A 71 -2.21 -9.85 5.94
CA LEU A 71 -3.49 -9.50 6.56
C LEU A 71 -4.60 -9.34 5.50
N VAL A 72 -4.27 -8.72 4.37
CA VAL A 72 -5.19 -8.60 3.23
C VAL A 72 -5.60 -9.99 2.73
N ALA A 73 -4.63 -10.91 2.59
CA ALA A 73 -4.87 -12.30 2.21
C ALA A 73 -5.82 -13.01 3.20
N GLN A 74 -5.59 -12.86 4.51
CA GLN A 74 -6.47 -13.43 5.53
C GLN A 74 -7.90 -12.87 5.45
N ALA A 75 -8.04 -11.55 5.19
CA ALA A 75 -9.35 -10.93 5.02
C ALA A 75 -10.06 -11.43 3.74
N ALA A 76 -9.33 -11.54 2.62
CA ALA A 76 -9.84 -12.08 1.37
C ALA A 76 -10.24 -13.57 1.51
N HIS A 77 -9.43 -14.36 2.21
CA HIS A 77 -9.72 -15.77 2.49
C HIS A 77 -10.98 -15.95 3.34
N HIS A 78 -11.15 -15.10 4.36
CA HIS A 78 -12.39 -15.08 5.16
C HIS A 78 -13.60 -14.71 4.29
N LEU A 79 -13.47 -13.70 3.42
CA LEU A 79 -14.52 -13.32 2.47
C LEU A 79 -14.88 -14.48 1.52
N ALA A 80 -13.90 -15.24 1.01
CA ALA A 80 -14.13 -16.37 0.11
C ALA A 80 -15.09 -17.42 0.70
N GLY A 81 -15.06 -17.61 2.03
CA GLY A 81 -15.98 -18.48 2.77
C GLY A 81 -17.35 -17.84 3.07
N HIS A 82 -17.52 -16.52 2.87
CA HIS A 82 -18.68 -15.75 3.33
C HIS A 82 -19.15 -14.74 2.29
N LEU A 83 -19.43 -15.18 1.06
CA LEU A 83 -19.82 -14.34 -0.09
C LEU A 83 -21.24 -13.78 0.03
N ALA A 84 -21.54 -13.11 1.15
CA ALA A 84 -22.80 -12.43 1.43
C ALA A 84 -22.52 -10.98 1.85
N TRP A 85 -23.55 -10.13 1.86
CA TRP A 85 -23.42 -8.71 2.25
C TRP A 85 -22.73 -8.49 3.59
N ARG A 86 -22.99 -9.39 4.56
CA ARG A 86 -22.33 -9.33 5.87
C ARG A 86 -20.83 -9.58 5.74
N GLY A 87 -20.41 -10.64 5.07
CA GLY A 87 -18.98 -10.95 4.87
C GLY A 87 -18.28 -9.86 4.06
N LEU A 88 -18.93 -9.28 3.04
CA LEU A 88 -18.40 -8.14 2.32
C LEU A 88 -18.22 -6.90 3.22
N GLY A 89 -19.18 -6.63 4.11
CA GLY A 89 -19.07 -5.56 5.09
C GLY A 89 -17.93 -5.77 6.08
N GLU A 90 -17.81 -6.98 6.63
CA GLU A 90 -16.70 -7.37 7.51
C GLU A 90 -15.35 -7.23 6.80
N PHE A 91 -15.25 -7.72 5.56
CA PHE A 91 -14.06 -7.56 4.72
C PHE A 91 -13.72 -6.09 4.48
N ALA A 92 -14.70 -5.29 4.07
CA ALA A 92 -14.48 -3.87 3.74
C ALA A 92 -13.92 -3.10 4.95
N VAL A 93 -14.47 -3.35 6.15
CA VAL A 93 -14.00 -2.71 7.39
C VAL A 93 -12.61 -3.21 7.76
N VAL A 94 -12.37 -4.52 7.83
CA VAL A 94 -11.05 -5.05 8.19
C VAL A 94 -9.98 -4.60 7.19
N PHE A 95 -10.28 -4.66 5.88
CA PHE A 95 -9.39 -4.21 4.83
C PHE A 95 -9.06 -2.72 4.97
N THR A 96 -10.06 -1.87 5.16
CA THR A 96 -9.88 -0.42 5.30
C THR A 96 -9.04 -0.08 6.52
N LEU A 97 -9.25 -0.74 7.65
CA LEU A 97 -8.44 -0.53 8.86
C LEU A 97 -6.97 -0.88 8.64
N VAL A 98 -6.70 -2.03 8.02
CA VAL A 98 -5.34 -2.47 7.66
C VAL A 98 -4.71 -1.49 6.67
N TRP A 99 -5.47 -1.05 5.67
CA TRP A 99 -5.01 -0.08 4.67
C TRP A 99 -4.68 1.29 5.29
N ILE A 100 -5.53 1.81 6.19
CA ILE A 100 -5.26 3.06 6.93
C ILE A 100 -3.97 2.93 7.74
N ALA A 101 -3.77 1.83 8.45
CA ALA A 101 -2.55 1.59 9.23
C ALA A 101 -1.31 1.55 8.34
N TRP A 102 -1.40 0.88 7.18
CA TRP A 102 -0.32 0.81 6.19
C TRP A 102 0.02 2.19 5.61
N VAL A 103 -0.97 2.96 5.17
CA VAL A 103 -0.75 4.32 4.65
C VAL A 103 -0.11 5.21 5.71
N ASN A 104 -0.59 5.12 6.94
CA ASN A 104 -0.09 5.91 8.07
C ASN A 104 1.40 5.62 8.35
N GLY A 105 1.77 4.34 8.43
CA GLY A 105 3.15 3.91 8.61
C GLY A 105 4.04 4.30 7.42
N SER A 106 3.53 4.15 6.20
CA SER A 106 4.22 4.51 4.96
C SER A 106 4.51 6.00 4.87
N LEU A 107 3.50 6.83 5.14
CA LEU A 107 3.64 8.29 5.18
C LEU A 107 4.61 8.75 6.27
N HIS A 108 4.51 8.17 7.48
CA HIS A 108 5.44 8.51 8.55
C HIS A 108 6.88 8.22 8.14
N HIS A 109 7.16 7.04 7.58
CA HIS A 109 8.51 6.67 7.17
C HIS A 109 9.01 7.53 6.01
N GLU A 110 8.15 7.84 5.04
CA GLU A 110 8.46 8.71 3.92
C GLU A 110 8.88 10.11 4.38
N LEU A 111 8.10 10.71 5.25
CA LEU A 111 8.32 12.08 5.71
C LEU A 111 9.45 12.19 6.74
N HIS A 112 9.55 11.25 7.67
CA HIS A 112 10.36 11.38 8.88
C HIS A 112 11.37 10.24 9.09
N GLY A 113 11.30 9.16 8.30
CA GLY A 113 12.13 7.97 8.49
C GLY A 113 13.59 8.17 8.11
N HIS A 114 14.49 7.49 8.82
CA HIS A 114 15.89 7.29 8.47
C HIS A 114 16.17 5.79 8.37
N ASP A 115 17.23 5.40 7.67
CA ASP A 115 17.68 4.00 7.70
C ASP A 115 18.65 3.81 8.90
N ASP A 116 18.07 3.71 10.09
CA ASP A 116 18.80 3.52 11.34
C ASP A 116 18.21 2.35 12.15
N ALA A 117 18.88 1.98 13.25
CA ALA A 117 18.42 0.89 14.10
C ALA A 117 17.04 1.18 14.75
N ARG A 118 16.71 2.46 14.98
CA ARG A 118 15.39 2.86 15.49
C ARG A 118 14.29 2.52 14.50
N ALA A 119 14.46 2.90 13.22
CA ALA A 119 13.48 2.59 12.18
C ALA A 119 13.30 1.07 12.05
N ARG A 120 14.39 0.30 12.02
CA ARG A 120 14.34 -1.16 11.96
C ARG A 120 13.59 -1.76 13.13
N SER A 121 13.83 -1.28 14.35
CA SER A 121 13.13 -1.75 15.55
C SER A 121 11.64 -1.38 15.55
N THR A 122 11.27 -0.19 15.06
CA THR A 122 9.88 0.23 14.98
C THR A 122 9.11 -0.53 13.91
N PHE A 123 9.72 -0.82 12.76
CA PHE A 123 9.12 -1.70 11.76
C PHE A 123 8.94 -3.12 12.29
N LEU A 124 9.95 -3.70 12.95
CA LEU A 124 9.82 -5.01 13.58
C LEU A 124 8.64 -5.04 14.56
N LEU A 125 8.52 -4.03 15.43
CA LEU A 125 7.42 -3.95 16.38
C LEU A 125 6.06 -3.87 15.68
N GLN A 126 5.93 -3.07 14.63
CA GLN A 126 4.71 -3.00 13.81
C GLN A 126 4.41 -4.35 13.15
N ILE A 127 5.40 -5.02 12.55
CA ILE A 127 5.24 -6.35 11.92
C ILE A 127 4.76 -7.39 12.94
N LEU A 128 5.32 -7.39 14.17
CA LEU A 128 4.87 -8.31 15.21
C LEU A 128 3.39 -8.10 15.57
N VAL A 129 2.95 -6.85 15.63
CA VAL A 129 1.53 -6.52 15.87
C VAL A 129 0.67 -6.91 14.66
N LEU A 130 1.13 -6.66 13.42
CA LEU A 130 0.44 -7.10 12.21
C LEU A 130 0.26 -8.63 12.20
N VAL A 131 1.28 -9.39 12.53
CA VAL A 131 1.18 -10.86 12.62
C VAL A 131 0.11 -11.28 13.65
N ALA A 132 0.09 -10.64 14.82
CA ALA A 132 -0.96 -10.89 15.81
C ALA A 132 -2.36 -10.53 15.29
N MET A 133 -2.51 -9.38 14.60
CA MET A 133 -3.77 -8.99 13.96
C MET A 133 -4.22 -10.04 12.94
N GLY A 134 -3.30 -10.50 12.08
CA GLY A 134 -3.57 -11.52 11.06
C GLY A 134 -4.15 -12.81 11.65
N ALA A 135 -3.65 -13.25 12.81
CA ALA A 135 -4.16 -14.42 13.51
C ALA A 135 -5.61 -14.24 14.03
N PHE A 136 -6.08 -13.00 14.18
CA PHE A 136 -7.44 -12.71 14.67
C PHE A 136 -8.44 -12.41 13.56
N ILE A 137 -8.01 -12.08 12.34
CA ILE A 137 -8.88 -11.70 11.20
C ILE A 137 -9.98 -12.72 10.92
N PRO A 138 -9.73 -14.06 10.87
CA PRO A 138 -10.78 -15.02 10.51
C PRO A 138 -12.02 -14.98 11.41
N GLU A 139 -11.86 -14.50 12.65
CA GLU A 139 -12.92 -14.36 13.64
C GLU A 139 -13.07 -12.92 14.16
N ALA A 140 -12.61 -11.92 13.38
CA ALA A 140 -12.66 -10.52 13.80
C ALA A 140 -14.10 -10.02 14.01
N GLY A 141 -15.06 -10.47 13.19
CA GLY A 141 -16.49 -10.20 13.37
C GLY A 141 -17.14 -11.01 14.53
N GLY A 142 -16.41 -11.90 15.20
CA GLY A 142 -16.91 -12.84 16.18
C GLY A 142 -16.09 -12.90 17.47
N ALA A 143 -15.67 -14.12 17.84
CA ALA A 143 -15.05 -14.42 19.12
C ALA A 143 -13.70 -13.70 19.34
N ARG A 144 -12.89 -13.54 18.28
CA ARG A 144 -11.57 -12.89 18.36
C ARG A 144 -11.61 -11.38 18.11
N GLY A 145 -12.79 -10.79 17.88
CA GLY A 145 -12.93 -9.36 17.59
C GLY A 145 -12.38 -8.43 18.67
N ALA A 146 -12.50 -8.79 19.94
CA ALA A 146 -11.91 -8.01 21.03
C ALA A 146 -10.37 -8.02 20.97
N ALA A 147 -9.75 -9.16 20.70
CA ALA A 147 -8.31 -9.29 20.55
C ALA A 147 -7.80 -8.53 19.30
N PHE A 148 -8.54 -8.63 18.19
CA PHE A 148 -8.25 -7.85 16.98
C PHE A 148 -8.30 -6.33 17.25
N ALA A 149 -9.34 -5.84 17.94
CA ALA A 149 -9.50 -4.44 18.31
C ALA A 149 -8.33 -3.93 19.16
N VAL A 150 -7.91 -4.71 20.16
CA VAL A 150 -6.75 -4.37 21.01
C VAL A 150 -5.46 -4.34 20.19
N ALA A 151 -5.22 -5.34 19.34
CA ALA A 151 -4.02 -5.38 18.50
C ALA A 151 -3.98 -4.20 17.50
N ALA A 152 -5.11 -3.89 16.85
CA ALA A 152 -5.24 -2.72 15.98
C ALA A 152 -5.00 -1.41 16.77
N GLY A 153 -5.59 -1.28 17.95
CA GLY A 153 -5.36 -0.13 18.84
C GLY A 153 -3.90 0.03 19.24
N VAL A 154 -3.19 -1.08 19.52
CA VAL A 154 -1.75 -1.07 19.81
C VAL A 154 -0.96 -0.60 18.58
N LEU A 155 -1.29 -1.07 17.38
CA LEU A 155 -0.65 -0.60 16.14
C LEU A 155 -0.81 0.91 15.95
N PHE A 156 -2.03 1.42 16.10
CA PHE A 156 -2.30 2.86 16.01
C PHE A 156 -1.62 3.65 17.14
N ALA A 157 -1.48 3.10 18.35
CA ALA A 157 -0.73 3.72 19.44
C ALA A 157 0.77 3.83 19.10
N ILE A 158 1.37 2.79 18.51
CA ILE A 158 2.75 2.85 18.01
C ILE A 158 2.88 3.95 16.97
N LEU A 159 1.99 4.03 15.99
CA LEU A 159 1.97 5.07 14.97
C LEU A 159 1.81 6.47 15.59
N ALA A 160 0.91 6.64 16.58
CA ALA A 160 0.72 7.91 17.29
C ALA A 160 2.00 8.35 18.02
N VAL A 161 2.73 7.41 18.64
CA VAL A 161 4.03 7.70 19.28
C VAL A 161 5.07 8.11 18.25
N LEU A 162 5.14 7.44 17.10
CA LEU A 162 6.07 7.80 16.02
C LEU A 162 5.80 9.21 15.50
N TRP A 163 4.54 9.54 15.23
CA TRP A 163 4.13 10.89 14.82
C TRP A 163 4.38 11.93 15.91
N LEU A 164 4.17 11.60 17.18
CA LEU A 164 4.48 12.50 18.32
C LEU A 164 5.96 12.81 18.40
N LEU A 165 6.83 11.82 18.18
CA LEU A 165 8.27 12.02 18.17
C LEU A 165 8.72 12.90 17.00
N ALA A 166 8.11 12.74 15.83
CA ALA A 166 8.34 13.60 14.67
C ALA A 166 7.86 15.03 14.93
N ALA A 167 6.63 15.20 15.44
CA ALA A 167 6.03 16.50 15.72
C ALA A 167 6.80 17.36 16.73
N ARG A 168 7.61 16.75 17.60
CA ARG A 168 8.49 17.47 18.54
C ARG A 168 9.62 18.21 17.85
N GLY A 169 10.07 17.70 16.70
CA GLY A 169 11.13 18.31 15.88
C GLY A 169 10.63 19.24 14.79
N ASP A 170 9.31 19.33 14.59
CA ASP A 170 8.73 20.09 13.48
C ASP A 170 8.88 21.60 13.61
N ARG A 171 9.00 22.25 12.45
CA ARG A 171 9.01 23.69 12.32
C ARG A 171 7.66 24.29 12.79
N PRO A 172 7.66 25.56 13.26
CA PRO A 172 6.45 26.18 13.81
C PRO A 172 5.23 26.13 12.89
N GLU A 173 5.44 26.26 11.57
CA GLU A 173 4.39 26.26 10.56
C GLU A 173 3.63 24.92 10.46
N TYR A 174 4.28 23.78 10.76
CA TYR A 174 3.66 22.45 10.71
C TYR A 174 3.03 22.00 12.03
N ARG A 175 3.38 22.64 13.15
CA ARG A 175 3.02 22.18 14.51
C ARG A 175 1.52 21.98 14.72
N ARG A 176 0.67 22.80 14.11
CA ARG A 176 -0.79 22.66 14.25
C ARG A 176 -1.29 21.39 13.54
N ALA A 177 -0.88 21.18 12.30
CA ALA A 177 -1.25 20.00 11.52
C ALA A 177 -0.73 18.72 12.18
N SER A 178 0.55 18.70 12.59
CA SER A 178 1.17 17.56 13.27
C SER A 178 0.47 17.21 14.59
N ARG A 179 0.08 18.22 15.40
CA ARG A 179 -0.66 17.97 16.65
C ARG A 179 -2.05 17.39 16.39
N LEU A 180 -2.78 17.90 15.39
CA LEU A 180 -4.10 17.37 15.03
C LEU A 180 -3.99 15.92 14.55
N PHE A 181 -2.97 15.62 13.73
CA PHE A 181 -2.73 14.29 13.25
C PHE A 181 -2.36 13.30 14.37
N VAL A 182 -1.46 13.70 15.28
CA VAL A 182 -1.12 12.93 16.48
C VAL A 182 -2.36 12.69 17.35
N ALA A 183 -3.14 13.75 17.61
CA ALA A 183 -4.33 13.63 18.45
C ALA A 183 -5.38 12.72 17.80
N GLY A 184 -5.61 12.83 16.49
CA GLY A 184 -6.54 11.96 15.75
C GLY A 184 -6.10 10.50 15.76
N THR A 185 -4.81 10.22 15.54
CA THR A 185 -4.27 8.86 15.56
C THR A 185 -4.31 8.26 16.97
N ALA A 186 -3.99 9.04 18.01
CA ALA A 186 -4.08 8.60 19.40
C ALA A 186 -5.54 8.37 19.83
N ALA A 187 -6.47 9.23 19.44
CA ALA A 187 -7.90 9.04 19.70
C ALA A 187 -8.44 7.78 19.01
N CYS A 188 -8.03 7.54 17.75
CA CYS A 188 -8.37 6.31 17.03
C CYS A 188 -7.84 5.06 17.75
N ALA A 189 -6.57 5.10 18.22
CA ALA A 189 -5.99 4.00 19.00
C ALA A 189 -6.80 3.70 20.27
N ALA A 190 -7.12 4.74 21.05
CA ALA A 190 -7.91 4.59 22.28
C ALA A 190 -9.34 4.08 22.00
N ALA A 191 -9.98 4.62 20.94
CA ALA A 191 -11.31 4.19 20.54
C ALA A 191 -11.33 2.73 20.09
N LEU A 192 -10.34 2.28 19.28
CA LEU A 192 -10.20 0.88 18.87
C LEU A 192 -10.09 -0.05 20.08
N VAL A 193 -9.22 0.27 21.05
CA VAL A 193 -9.13 -0.50 22.30
C VAL A 193 -10.47 -0.50 23.05
N GLY A 194 -11.14 0.66 23.13
CA GLY A 194 -12.46 0.79 23.75
C GLY A 194 -13.53 -0.11 23.11
N THR A 195 -13.46 -0.34 21.77
CA THR A 195 -14.40 -1.23 21.09
C THR A 195 -14.27 -2.70 21.49
N ALA A 196 -13.17 -3.10 22.15
CA ALA A 196 -13.04 -4.44 22.72
C ALA A 196 -14.12 -4.74 23.78
N MET A 197 -14.65 -3.72 24.45
CA MET A 197 -15.73 -3.83 25.42
C MET A 197 -17.13 -3.95 24.79
N LEU A 198 -17.26 -3.67 23.50
CA LEU A 198 -18.54 -3.77 22.80
C LEU A 198 -18.90 -5.24 22.50
N PRO A 199 -20.20 -5.55 22.40
CA PRO A 199 -20.64 -6.85 21.89
C PRO A 199 -20.19 -7.05 20.43
N ALA A 200 -19.97 -8.30 20.01
CA ALA A 200 -19.50 -8.63 18.67
C ALA A 200 -20.36 -8.00 17.55
N SER A 201 -21.67 -7.96 17.74
CA SER A 201 -22.62 -7.38 16.78
C SER A 201 -22.43 -5.87 16.53
N ALA A 202 -21.86 -5.13 17.47
CA ALA A 202 -21.65 -3.68 17.35
C ALA A 202 -20.22 -3.31 16.88
N ARG A 203 -19.24 -4.22 17.02
CA ARG A 203 -17.82 -3.89 16.76
C ARG A 203 -17.55 -3.50 15.31
N ILE A 204 -18.04 -4.27 14.34
CA ILE A 204 -17.81 -3.99 12.90
C ILE A 204 -18.35 -2.62 12.54
N LEU A 205 -19.56 -2.29 13.00
CA LEU A 205 -20.13 -0.96 12.77
C LEU A 205 -19.29 0.14 13.45
N ALA A 206 -18.85 -0.09 14.69
CA ALA A 206 -18.02 0.86 15.42
C ALA A 206 -16.68 1.12 14.71
N TRP A 207 -16.03 0.05 14.20
CA TRP A 207 -14.79 0.21 13.41
C TRP A 207 -15.03 0.98 12.13
N GLY A 208 -16.07 0.64 11.36
CA GLY A 208 -16.42 1.38 10.13
C GLY A 208 -16.69 2.86 10.38
N LEU A 209 -17.38 3.20 11.47
CA LEU A 209 -17.60 4.61 11.87
C LEU A 209 -16.29 5.30 12.26
N LEU A 210 -15.40 4.63 12.99
CA LEU A 210 -14.06 5.13 13.32
C LEU A 210 -13.22 5.38 12.09
N GLU A 211 -13.24 4.47 11.12
CA GLU A 211 -12.52 4.61 9.85
C GLU A 211 -13.01 5.81 9.06
N VAL A 212 -14.33 5.97 8.92
CA VAL A 212 -14.92 7.12 8.24
C VAL A 212 -14.53 8.42 8.95
N ALA A 213 -14.61 8.46 10.29
CA ALA A 213 -14.21 9.63 11.07
C ALA A 213 -12.71 9.92 10.93
N TYR A 214 -11.86 8.88 10.92
CA TYR A 214 -10.41 9.02 10.72
C TYR A 214 -10.08 9.56 9.33
N LEU A 215 -10.64 8.98 8.27
CA LEU A 215 -10.42 9.41 6.89
C LEU A 215 -10.96 10.82 6.64
N ALA A 216 -12.10 11.17 7.22
CA ALA A 216 -12.65 12.53 7.17
C ALA A 216 -11.72 13.53 7.89
N GLY A 217 -11.25 13.20 9.08
CA GLY A 217 -10.28 14.01 9.83
C GLY A 217 -8.96 14.17 9.07
N PHE A 218 -8.43 13.10 8.51
CA PHE A 218 -7.23 13.10 7.66
C PHE A 218 -7.43 14.02 6.46
N THR A 219 -8.56 13.91 5.76
CA THR A 219 -8.94 14.76 4.62
C THR A 219 -8.97 16.24 5.03
N VAL A 220 -9.61 16.56 6.14
CA VAL A 220 -9.70 17.96 6.63
C VAL A 220 -8.30 18.49 6.95
N VAL A 221 -7.45 17.73 7.63
CA VAL A 221 -6.08 18.14 7.95
C VAL A 221 -5.28 18.40 6.68
N ILE A 222 -5.32 17.51 5.70
CA ILE A 222 -4.58 17.67 4.44
C ILE A 222 -5.09 18.86 3.62
N LEU A 223 -6.40 19.07 3.51
CA LEU A 223 -6.98 20.19 2.76
C LEU A 223 -6.80 21.55 3.46
N ALA A 224 -6.58 21.55 4.78
CA ALA A 224 -6.33 22.75 5.56
C ALA A 224 -4.86 23.22 5.53
N VAL A 225 -3.93 22.45 4.90
CA VAL A 225 -2.53 22.86 4.80
C VAL A 225 -2.34 24.04 3.85
N THR A 226 -1.46 24.96 4.23
CA THR A 226 -1.10 26.11 3.39
C THR A 226 -0.27 25.67 2.16
N PRO A 227 -0.14 26.51 1.11
CA PRO A 227 0.70 26.19 -0.03
C PRO A 227 2.16 25.82 0.31
N VAL A 228 2.74 26.47 1.32
CA VAL A 228 4.08 26.17 1.82
C VAL A 228 4.13 24.78 2.46
N GLN A 229 3.12 24.43 3.23
CA GLN A 229 2.98 23.12 3.85
C GLN A 229 2.65 22.03 2.81
N ALA A 230 1.86 22.38 1.78
CA ALA A 230 1.54 21.47 0.69
C ALA A 230 2.78 20.97 -0.08
N ALA A 231 3.81 21.81 -0.21
CA ALA A 231 5.07 21.43 -0.84
C ALA A 231 5.83 20.34 -0.05
N ALA A 232 5.56 20.19 1.24
CA ALA A 232 6.15 19.14 2.07
C ALA A 232 5.34 17.83 2.11
N VAL A 233 4.09 17.85 1.63
CA VAL A 233 3.20 16.67 1.55
C VAL A 233 3.16 16.13 0.11
N LEU A 234 4.23 16.34 -0.66
CA LEU A 234 4.32 15.82 -2.02
C LEU A 234 4.43 14.30 -2.00
N VAL A 235 3.67 13.67 -2.89
CA VAL A 235 3.84 12.25 -3.19
C VAL A 235 5.18 12.09 -3.93
N THR A 236 6.11 11.37 -3.31
CA THR A 236 7.45 11.09 -3.85
C THR A 236 7.43 9.91 -4.81
N ASP A 237 8.54 9.69 -5.54
CA ASP A 237 8.72 8.50 -6.37
C ASP A 237 8.65 7.23 -5.53
N ALA A 238 9.29 7.21 -4.34
CA ALA A 238 9.28 6.07 -3.44
C ALA A 238 7.85 5.75 -2.94
N LEU A 239 7.06 6.76 -2.58
CA LEU A 239 5.67 6.53 -2.18
C LEU A 239 4.83 6.02 -3.35
N THR A 240 5.04 6.55 -4.56
CA THR A 240 4.37 6.07 -5.78
C THR A 240 4.73 4.62 -6.08
N GLU A 241 6.00 4.26 -5.93
CA GLU A 241 6.48 2.89 -6.08
C GLU A 241 5.82 1.96 -5.06
N ARG A 242 5.74 2.35 -3.78
CA ARG A 242 5.09 1.54 -2.72
C ARG A 242 3.61 1.29 -2.98
N PHE A 243 2.85 2.28 -3.45
CA PHE A 243 1.44 2.07 -3.83
C PHE A 243 1.31 1.12 -5.03
N GLY A 244 2.21 1.22 -6.01
CA GLY A 244 2.29 0.27 -7.12
C GLY A 244 2.62 -1.15 -6.66
N LEU A 245 3.60 -1.29 -5.77
CA LEU A 245 4.01 -2.59 -5.20
C LEU A 245 2.90 -3.21 -4.36
N LEU A 246 2.23 -2.44 -3.50
CA LEU A 246 1.04 -2.93 -2.77
C LEU A 246 -0.02 -3.45 -3.74
N THR A 247 -0.29 -2.69 -4.82
CA THR A 247 -1.27 -3.12 -5.84
C THR A 247 -0.85 -4.43 -6.52
N ILE A 248 0.45 -4.61 -6.87
CA ILE A 248 0.97 -5.85 -7.44
C ILE A 248 0.80 -7.01 -6.45
N ILE A 249 1.14 -6.81 -5.19
CA ILE A 249 1.09 -7.89 -4.21
C ILE A 249 -0.37 -8.27 -3.91
N VAL A 250 -1.28 -7.30 -3.84
CA VAL A 250 -2.73 -7.57 -3.70
C VAL A 250 -3.29 -8.27 -4.95
N LEU A 251 -2.77 -7.99 -6.15
CA LEU A 251 -3.11 -8.74 -7.36
C LEU A 251 -2.68 -10.22 -7.27
N GLY A 252 -1.67 -10.53 -6.46
CA GLY A 252 -1.30 -11.91 -6.14
C GLY A 252 -2.47 -12.71 -5.56
N GLU A 253 -3.42 -12.07 -4.84
CA GLU A 253 -4.61 -12.73 -4.31
C GLU A 253 -5.52 -13.28 -5.41
N THR A 254 -5.52 -12.70 -6.61
CA THR A 254 -6.27 -13.25 -7.75
C THR A 254 -5.68 -14.58 -8.22
N VAL A 255 -4.37 -14.72 -8.22
CA VAL A 255 -3.68 -15.97 -8.56
C VAL A 255 -3.86 -16.99 -7.45
N THR A 256 -3.67 -16.59 -6.19
CA THR A 256 -3.87 -17.46 -5.01
C THR A 256 -5.30 -17.98 -4.95
N GLY A 257 -6.31 -17.14 -5.18
CA GLY A 257 -7.72 -17.53 -5.20
C GLY A 257 -8.02 -18.58 -6.29
N VAL A 258 -7.43 -18.45 -7.48
CA VAL A 258 -7.58 -19.45 -8.54
C VAL A 258 -6.91 -20.77 -8.14
N VAL A 259 -5.67 -20.73 -7.64
CA VAL A 259 -4.94 -21.93 -7.19
C VAL A 259 -5.71 -22.64 -6.08
N ASP A 260 -6.21 -21.91 -5.10
CA ASP A 260 -7.03 -22.43 -4.01
C ASP A 260 -8.32 -23.11 -4.54
N GLY A 261 -8.99 -22.48 -5.50
CA GLY A 261 -10.16 -23.06 -6.15
C GLY A 261 -9.83 -24.37 -6.88
N LEU A 262 -8.73 -24.39 -7.64
CA LEU A 262 -8.29 -25.57 -8.38
C LEU A 262 -7.84 -26.73 -7.48
N THR A 263 -7.25 -26.45 -6.33
CA THR A 263 -6.76 -27.48 -5.40
C THR A 263 -7.89 -28.17 -4.62
N ARG A 264 -9.06 -27.55 -4.54
CA ARG A 264 -10.24 -28.09 -3.83
C ARG A 264 -11.16 -28.92 -4.71
N GLU A 265 -10.98 -28.85 -6.04
CA GLU A 265 -11.81 -29.52 -7.03
C GLU A 265 -11.01 -30.57 -7.82
N PRO A 266 -11.67 -31.65 -8.32
CA PRO A 266 -11.07 -32.51 -9.31
C PRO A 266 -10.68 -31.71 -10.55
N VAL A 267 -9.42 -31.79 -10.96
CA VAL A 267 -8.93 -31.03 -12.12
C VAL A 267 -9.53 -31.64 -13.40
N SER A 268 -10.51 -30.96 -13.97
CA SER A 268 -11.07 -31.24 -15.29
C SER A 268 -10.63 -30.18 -16.30
N GLY A 269 -10.83 -30.45 -17.59
CA GLY A 269 -10.57 -29.44 -18.63
C GLY A 269 -11.38 -28.16 -18.43
N LEU A 270 -12.63 -28.27 -17.95
CA LEU A 270 -13.51 -27.12 -17.69
C LEU A 270 -13.07 -26.35 -16.45
N THR A 271 -12.74 -27.04 -15.35
CA THR A 271 -12.22 -26.41 -14.11
C THR A 271 -10.97 -25.59 -14.39
N LEU A 272 -10.04 -26.21 -15.16
CA LEU A 272 -8.81 -25.54 -15.56
C LEU A 272 -9.10 -24.33 -16.47
N ALA A 273 -10.01 -24.45 -17.44
CA ALA A 273 -10.38 -23.35 -18.32
C ALA A 273 -10.95 -22.17 -17.54
N VAL A 274 -11.87 -22.40 -16.57
CA VAL A 274 -12.41 -21.36 -15.69
C VAL A 274 -11.31 -20.69 -14.89
N GLY A 275 -10.40 -21.46 -14.29
CA GLY A 275 -9.27 -20.94 -13.52
C GLY A 275 -8.34 -20.06 -14.38
N LEU A 276 -7.94 -20.54 -15.57
CA LEU A 276 -7.08 -19.77 -16.46
C LEU A 276 -7.73 -18.47 -16.94
N VAL A 277 -9.03 -18.50 -17.27
CA VAL A 277 -9.78 -17.30 -17.65
C VAL A 277 -9.85 -16.32 -16.46
N ALA A 278 -10.05 -16.81 -15.23
CA ALA A 278 -10.03 -15.97 -14.04
C ALA A 278 -8.66 -15.27 -13.83
N VAL A 279 -7.53 -15.97 -14.07
CA VAL A 279 -6.19 -15.35 -14.05
C VAL A 279 -6.10 -14.24 -15.11
N VAL A 280 -6.65 -14.45 -16.32
CA VAL A 280 -6.65 -13.42 -17.37
C VAL A 280 -7.49 -12.21 -16.96
N VAL A 281 -8.59 -12.38 -16.21
CA VAL A 281 -9.35 -11.26 -15.62
C VAL A 281 -8.49 -10.48 -14.63
N GLY A 282 -7.75 -11.17 -13.72
CA GLY A 282 -6.80 -10.54 -12.79
C GLY A 282 -5.71 -9.76 -13.53
N PHE A 283 -5.16 -10.34 -14.61
CA PHE A 283 -4.18 -9.67 -15.48
C PHE A 283 -4.79 -8.44 -16.18
N GLY A 284 -6.04 -8.48 -16.59
CA GLY A 284 -6.76 -7.33 -17.14
C GLY A 284 -6.88 -6.17 -16.15
N ALA A 285 -7.08 -6.46 -14.85
CA ALA A 285 -7.05 -5.45 -13.79
C ALA A 285 -5.65 -4.84 -13.63
N TRP A 286 -4.59 -5.69 -13.60
CA TRP A 286 -3.20 -5.26 -13.59
C TRP A 286 -2.88 -4.34 -14.76
N TRP A 287 -3.23 -4.75 -15.96
CA TRP A 287 -2.93 -4.01 -17.19
C TRP A 287 -3.63 -2.66 -17.20
N THR A 288 -4.91 -2.62 -16.84
CA THR A 288 -5.68 -1.38 -16.75
C THR A 288 -5.03 -0.39 -15.79
N TYR A 289 -4.65 -0.83 -14.60
CA TYR A 289 -4.03 0.05 -13.61
C TYR A 289 -2.66 0.55 -14.06
N PHE A 290 -1.75 -0.33 -14.48
CA PHE A 290 -0.37 0.05 -14.80
C PHE A 290 -0.26 0.87 -16.08
N ASP A 291 -1.09 0.63 -17.11
CA ASP A 291 -1.08 1.42 -18.33
C ASP A 291 -1.61 2.84 -18.12
N PHE A 292 -2.62 3.01 -17.28
CA PHE A 292 -3.31 4.29 -17.18
C PHE A 292 -3.00 5.11 -15.93
N ALA A 293 -2.55 4.49 -14.85
CA ALA A 293 -2.36 5.15 -13.56
C ALA A 293 -1.03 4.82 -12.87
N GLY A 294 -0.57 3.56 -12.91
CA GLY A 294 0.60 3.09 -12.18
C GLY A 294 1.89 3.84 -12.49
N HIS A 295 2.81 3.86 -11.53
CA HIS A 295 4.14 4.49 -11.61
C HIS A 295 4.15 5.99 -11.95
N ARG A 296 3.03 6.70 -11.76
CA ARG A 296 2.92 8.13 -12.07
C ARG A 296 2.54 8.93 -10.84
N GLN A 297 3.26 10.02 -10.63
CA GLN A 297 2.96 10.95 -9.53
C GLN A 297 1.70 11.78 -9.83
N PRO A 298 0.91 12.10 -8.79
CA PRO A 298 -0.17 13.06 -8.92
C PRO A 298 0.38 14.47 -9.20
N ARG A 299 -0.47 15.33 -9.71
CA ARG A 299 -0.19 16.75 -9.81
C ARG A 299 0.10 17.34 -8.43
N LEU A 300 0.93 18.37 -8.40
CA LEU A 300 1.23 19.11 -7.18
C LEU A 300 -0.05 19.69 -6.58
N GLY A 301 -0.28 19.42 -5.30
CA GLY A 301 -1.39 19.99 -4.55
C GLY A 301 -2.00 19.00 -3.55
N PRO A 302 -2.51 19.48 -2.40
CA PRO A 302 -3.02 18.61 -1.35
C PRO A 302 -4.25 17.82 -1.80
N GLY A 303 -5.17 18.44 -2.56
CA GLY A 303 -6.37 17.76 -3.05
C GLY A 303 -6.08 16.66 -4.07
N THR A 304 -5.12 16.86 -4.96
CA THR A 304 -4.73 15.85 -5.96
C THR A 304 -3.95 14.70 -5.33
N SER A 305 -3.06 14.98 -4.38
CA SER A 305 -2.34 13.95 -3.61
C SER A 305 -3.32 13.11 -2.77
N LEU A 306 -4.29 13.76 -2.13
CA LEU A 306 -5.33 13.09 -1.37
C LEU A 306 -6.23 12.22 -2.27
N GLN A 307 -6.70 12.75 -3.40
CA GLN A 307 -7.49 12.00 -4.38
C GLN A 307 -6.71 10.77 -4.87
N TRP A 308 -5.45 10.96 -5.25
CA TRP A 308 -4.58 9.88 -5.70
C TRP A 308 -4.48 8.79 -4.64
N MET A 309 -4.18 9.15 -3.40
CA MET A 309 -4.01 8.22 -2.29
C MET A 309 -5.31 7.48 -1.98
N LEU A 310 -6.41 8.21 -1.74
CA LEU A 310 -7.68 7.61 -1.35
C LEU A 310 -8.32 6.75 -2.45
N SER A 311 -8.03 7.04 -3.73
CA SER A 311 -8.54 6.21 -4.84
C SER A 311 -7.90 4.82 -4.90
N HIS A 312 -6.74 4.62 -4.29
CA HIS A 312 -6.11 3.29 -4.19
C HIS A 312 -6.82 2.38 -3.16
N LEU A 313 -7.53 2.93 -2.19
CA LEU A 313 -8.30 2.12 -1.22
C LEU A 313 -9.38 1.26 -1.92
N PRO A 314 -10.36 1.83 -2.65
CA PRO A 314 -11.34 1.02 -3.36
C PRO A 314 -10.71 0.16 -4.46
N LEU A 315 -9.64 0.62 -5.12
CA LEU A 315 -8.92 -0.15 -6.13
C LEU A 315 -8.37 -1.45 -5.56
N THR A 316 -7.58 -1.37 -4.51
CA THR A 316 -6.92 -2.54 -3.91
C THR A 316 -7.92 -3.44 -3.18
N ALA A 317 -8.93 -2.87 -2.52
CA ALA A 317 -10.02 -3.63 -1.92
C ALA A 317 -10.81 -4.45 -2.96
N ALA A 318 -11.13 -3.84 -4.11
CA ALA A 318 -11.84 -4.54 -5.19
C ALA A 318 -11.02 -5.69 -5.78
N ILE A 319 -9.71 -5.49 -5.98
CA ILE A 319 -8.81 -6.55 -6.47
C ILE A 319 -8.77 -7.72 -5.48
N ALA A 320 -8.62 -7.46 -4.18
CA ALA A 320 -8.62 -8.51 -3.16
C ALA A 320 -9.96 -9.25 -3.08
N ALA A 321 -11.08 -8.52 -3.17
CA ALA A 321 -12.43 -9.12 -3.19
C ALA A 321 -12.66 -9.98 -4.44
N MET A 322 -12.15 -9.57 -5.61
CA MET A 322 -12.18 -10.40 -6.82
C MET A 322 -11.36 -11.68 -6.61
N GLY A 323 -10.17 -11.61 -6.01
CA GLY A 323 -9.38 -12.79 -5.67
C GLY A 323 -10.15 -13.77 -4.80
N ALA A 324 -10.82 -13.27 -3.75
CA ALA A 324 -11.71 -14.09 -2.91
C ALA A 324 -12.84 -14.77 -3.71
N ALA A 325 -13.44 -14.04 -4.66
CA ALA A 325 -14.52 -14.58 -5.50
C ALA A 325 -14.06 -15.63 -6.51
N MET A 326 -12.76 -15.59 -6.92
CA MET A 326 -12.19 -16.56 -7.87
C MET A 326 -12.18 -17.98 -7.31
N VAL A 327 -12.01 -18.16 -6.00
CA VAL A 327 -12.17 -19.47 -5.34
C VAL A 327 -13.52 -20.08 -5.63
N SER A 328 -14.59 -19.31 -5.38
CA SER A 328 -15.97 -19.75 -5.63
C SER A 328 -16.31 -19.84 -7.12
N LEU A 329 -15.70 -19.03 -7.98
CA LEU A 329 -15.90 -19.09 -9.43
C LEU A 329 -15.39 -20.43 -9.99
N VAL A 330 -14.20 -20.87 -9.57
CA VAL A 330 -13.63 -22.15 -9.98
C VAL A 330 -14.46 -23.31 -9.42
N HIS A 331 -14.91 -23.21 -8.18
CA HIS A 331 -15.74 -24.23 -7.53
C HIS A 331 -17.10 -24.46 -8.23
N ALA A 332 -17.71 -23.39 -8.75
CA ALA A 332 -18.99 -23.46 -9.43
C ALA A 332 -18.88 -23.76 -10.94
N HIS A 333 -17.81 -24.35 -11.41
CA HIS A 333 -17.39 -24.47 -12.82
C HIS A 333 -18.44 -25.10 -13.77
N ASP A 334 -19.27 -26.00 -13.28
CA ASP A 334 -20.29 -26.77 -14.07
C ASP A 334 -21.73 -26.28 -13.91
N GLY A 335 -21.93 -25.21 -13.11
CA GLY A 335 -23.26 -24.69 -12.77
C GLY A 335 -23.50 -23.24 -13.18
N GLN A 336 -24.57 -22.68 -12.63
CA GLN A 336 -24.79 -21.22 -12.68
C GLN A 336 -23.91 -20.51 -11.64
N THR A 337 -23.32 -19.39 -12.03
CA THR A 337 -22.48 -18.61 -11.10
C THR A 337 -23.29 -18.16 -9.87
N PRO A 338 -22.84 -18.48 -8.64
CA PRO A 338 -23.49 -17.99 -7.42
C PRO A 338 -23.60 -16.46 -7.40
N ALA A 339 -24.71 -15.94 -6.87
CA ALA A 339 -24.95 -14.48 -6.90
C ALA A 339 -23.83 -13.66 -6.26
N GLY A 340 -23.33 -14.08 -5.09
CA GLY A 340 -22.23 -13.41 -4.41
C GLY A 340 -20.95 -13.36 -5.25
N THR A 341 -20.61 -14.50 -5.90
CA THR A 341 -19.44 -14.62 -6.79
C THR A 341 -19.58 -13.71 -8.02
N ALA A 342 -20.75 -13.75 -8.69
CA ALA A 342 -21.01 -12.92 -9.86
C ALA A 342 -20.92 -11.42 -9.54
N TRP A 343 -21.51 -11.00 -8.42
CA TRP A 343 -21.46 -9.61 -8.00
C TRP A 343 -20.05 -9.17 -7.59
N LEU A 344 -19.29 -9.99 -6.83
CA LEU A 344 -17.93 -9.62 -6.44
C LEU A 344 -16.98 -9.55 -7.63
N MET A 345 -17.07 -10.48 -8.59
CA MET A 345 -16.27 -10.42 -9.81
C MET A 345 -16.61 -9.20 -10.66
N CYS A 346 -17.89 -8.97 -10.94
CA CYS A 346 -18.34 -7.94 -11.87
C CYS A 346 -18.32 -6.54 -11.26
N ALA A 347 -18.76 -6.37 -10.01
CA ALA A 347 -18.66 -5.10 -9.31
C ALA A 347 -17.21 -4.77 -8.95
N GLY A 348 -16.40 -5.77 -8.60
CA GLY A 348 -14.96 -5.61 -8.41
C GLY A 348 -14.28 -5.06 -9.68
N ALA A 349 -14.52 -5.66 -10.84
CA ALA A 349 -14.01 -5.17 -12.13
C ALA A 349 -14.48 -3.73 -12.43
N ALA A 350 -15.76 -3.42 -12.17
CA ALA A 350 -16.31 -2.07 -12.33
C ALA A 350 -15.60 -1.06 -11.40
N VAL A 351 -15.37 -1.41 -10.14
CA VAL A 351 -14.66 -0.57 -9.18
C VAL A 351 -13.20 -0.38 -9.59
N VAL A 352 -12.52 -1.43 -10.05
CA VAL A 352 -11.14 -1.33 -10.56
C VAL A 352 -11.05 -0.32 -11.71
N LEU A 353 -11.96 -0.38 -12.69
CA LEU A 353 -12.01 0.58 -13.80
C LEU A 353 -12.24 2.01 -13.32
N CYS A 354 -13.25 2.22 -12.47
CA CYS A 354 -13.58 3.56 -11.96
C CYS A 354 -12.48 4.12 -11.06
N ALA A 355 -11.95 3.33 -10.15
CA ALA A 355 -10.89 3.74 -9.23
C ALA A 355 -9.59 4.05 -9.98
N THR A 356 -9.22 3.26 -11.00
CA THR A 356 -8.08 3.56 -11.87
C THR A 356 -8.26 4.91 -12.58
N MET A 357 -9.47 5.22 -13.06
CA MET A 357 -9.74 6.53 -13.68
C MET A 357 -9.71 7.67 -12.65
N LEU A 358 -10.11 7.44 -11.41
CA LEU A 358 -9.98 8.42 -10.32
C LEU A 358 -8.50 8.68 -9.97
N VAL A 359 -7.67 7.63 -9.92
CA VAL A 359 -6.21 7.79 -9.79
C VAL A 359 -5.66 8.58 -10.98
N ALA A 360 -5.99 8.18 -12.22
CA ALA A 360 -5.53 8.84 -13.43
C ALA A 360 -5.95 10.32 -13.48
N ALA A 361 -7.14 10.67 -13.01
CA ALA A 361 -7.64 12.05 -12.97
C ALA A 361 -6.82 12.98 -12.05
N SER A 362 -6.06 12.43 -11.10
CA SER A 362 -5.12 13.19 -10.28
C SER A 362 -3.77 13.45 -10.95
N LEU A 363 -3.43 12.74 -12.03
CA LEU A 363 -2.13 12.78 -12.69
C LEU A 363 -1.95 13.98 -13.62
N GLN A 364 -0.69 14.38 -13.86
CA GLN A 364 -0.35 15.38 -14.86
C GLN A 364 -0.78 14.94 -16.25
N ALA A 365 -0.63 13.65 -16.58
CA ALA A 365 -1.00 13.07 -17.86
C ALA A 365 -2.48 13.30 -18.24
N TRP A 366 -3.38 13.35 -17.26
CA TRP A 366 -4.80 13.67 -17.48
C TRP A 366 -5.03 15.05 -18.11
N GLN A 367 -4.20 16.02 -17.76
CA GLN A 367 -4.31 17.37 -18.30
C GLN A 367 -3.58 17.54 -19.63
N SER A 368 -2.41 16.91 -19.77
CA SER A 368 -1.59 17.01 -20.99
C SER A 368 -2.18 16.21 -22.15
N ASP A 369 -2.87 15.10 -21.88
CA ASP A 369 -3.46 14.23 -22.93
C ASP A 369 -4.97 14.02 -22.70
N ARG A 370 -5.71 15.13 -22.71
CA ARG A 370 -7.18 15.10 -22.58
C ARG A 370 -7.87 14.36 -23.72
N ALA A 371 -7.24 14.33 -24.88
CA ALA A 371 -7.75 13.65 -26.07
C ALA A 371 -7.81 12.12 -25.86
N LEU A 372 -6.90 11.57 -25.08
CA LEU A 372 -6.90 10.17 -24.68
C LEU A 372 -7.78 9.93 -23.43
N TYR A 373 -7.53 10.67 -22.35
CA TYR A 373 -8.12 10.32 -21.03
C TYR A 373 -9.63 10.57 -20.92
N ARG A 374 -10.18 11.61 -21.58
CA ARG A 374 -11.63 11.88 -21.53
C ARG A 374 -12.49 10.76 -22.15
N PRO A 375 -12.21 10.32 -23.39
CA PRO A 375 -12.95 9.19 -23.96
C PRO A 375 -12.64 7.89 -23.23
N LEU A 376 -11.41 7.68 -22.78
CA LEU A 376 -11.05 6.51 -21.98
C LEU A 376 -11.91 6.40 -20.71
N ALA A 377 -12.08 7.49 -19.96
CA ALA A 377 -12.92 7.50 -18.76
C ALA A 377 -14.39 7.20 -19.07
N ARG A 378 -14.94 7.74 -20.17
CA ARG A 378 -16.30 7.41 -20.61
C ARG A 378 -16.44 5.93 -20.98
N THR A 379 -15.45 5.39 -21.67
CA THR A 379 -15.40 3.96 -22.02
C THR A 379 -15.29 3.10 -20.76
N CYS A 380 -14.42 3.44 -19.81
CA CYS A 380 -14.33 2.73 -18.55
C CYS A 380 -15.65 2.75 -17.77
N ALA A 381 -16.36 3.90 -17.75
CA ALA A 381 -17.67 3.99 -17.11
C ALA A 381 -18.73 3.13 -17.81
N ALA A 382 -18.76 3.11 -19.15
CA ALA A 382 -19.67 2.26 -19.92
C ALA A 382 -19.36 0.77 -19.71
N VAL A 383 -18.08 0.40 -19.73
CA VAL A 383 -17.64 -0.98 -19.46
C VAL A 383 -17.95 -1.39 -18.02
N ALA A 384 -17.77 -0.50 -17.04
CA ALA A 384 -18.17 -0.76 -15.66
C ALA A 384 -19.67 -1.05 -15.53
N ALA A 385 -20.52 -0.27 -16.21
CA ALA A 385 -21.95 -0.55 -16.27
C ALA A 385 -22.26 -1.90 -16.96
N ALA A 386 -21.55 -2.25 -18.04
CA ALA A 386 -21.67 -3.54 -18.70
C ALA A 386 -21.23 -4.71 -17.78
N CYS A 387 -20.15 -4.55 -17.01
CA CYS A 387 -19.75 -5.53 -15.99
C CYS A 387 -20.89 -5.79 -14.98
N LEU A 388 -21.52 -4.72 -14.47
CA LEU A 388 -22.65 -4.87 -13.54
C LEU A 388 -23.84 -5.59 -14.18
N ALA A 389 -24.13 -5.34 -15.48
CA ALA A 389 -25.18 -6.05 -16.22
C ALA A 389 -24.85 -7.55 -16.36
N VAL A 390 -23.60 -7.92 -16.63
CA VAL A 390 -23.13 -9.31 -16.65
C VAL A 390 -23.29 -9.96 -15.26
N GLY A 391 -22.96 -9.24 -14.19
CA GLY A 391 -23.14 -9.70 -12.81
C GLY A 391 -24.62 -9.98 -12.47
N ALA A 392 -25.52 -9.12 -12.94
CA ALA A 392 -26.96 -9.31 -12.77
C ALA A 392 -27.51 -10.53 -13.57
N ALA A 393 -26.96 -10.77 -14.77
CA ALA A 393 -27.36 -11.91 -15.63
C ALA A 393 -26.84 -13.26 -15.10
N ARG A 394 -25.76 -13.28 -14.31
CA ARG A 394 -25.14 -14.46 -13.71
C ARG A 394 -24.93 -15.63 -14.69
N PRO A 395 -24.22 -15.43 -15.82
CA PRO A 395 -23.93 -16.51 -16.74
C PRO A 395 -23.08 -17.61 -16.08
N PRO A 396 -22.97 -18.80 -16.67
CA PRO A 396 -22.05 -19.83 -16.19
C PRO A 396 -20.61 -19.28 -16.01
N PRO A 397 -19.80 -19.82 -15.07
CA PRO A 397 -18.51 -19.26 -14.69
C PRO A 397 -17.55 -18.97 -15.85
N LEU A 398 -17.43 -19.90 -16.79
CA LEU A 398 -16.58 -19.70 -17.97
C LEU A 398 -17.03 -18.49 -18.82
N PHE A 399 -18.33 -18.36 -19.07
CA PHE A 399 -18.87 -17.26 -19.86
C PHE A 399 -18.80 -15.93 -19.12
N LEU A 400 -18.96 -15.93 -17.79
CA LEU A 400 -18.75 -14.74 -16.95
C LEU A 400 -17.30 -14.27 -17.06
N GLY A 401 -16.33 -15.18 -16.90
CA GLY A 401 -14.91 -14.85 -17.04
C GLY A 401 -14.57 -14.33 -18.43
N LEU A 402 -15.02 -15.00 -19.50
CA LEU A 402 -14.80 -14.56 -20.88
C LEU A 402 -15.42 -13.19 -21.17
N ALA A 403 -16.64 -12.93 -20.67
CA ALA A 403 -17.26 -11.62 -20.78
C ALA A 403 -16.45 -10.53 -20.11
N LEU A 404 -15.91 -10.77 -18.91
CA LEU A 404 -15.03 -9.83 -18.21
C LEU A 404 -13.71 -9.60 -18.96
N VAL A 405 -13.11 -10.65 -19.55
CA VAL A 405 -11.89 -10.53 -20.38
C VAL A 405 -12.16 -9.60 -21.56
N VAL A 406 -13.26 -9.82 -22.28
CA VAL A 406 -13.66 -8.98 -23.42
C VAL A 406 -13.90 -7.53 -22.96
N LEU A 407 -14.67 -7.34 -21.89
CA LEU A 407 -15.00 -6.01 -21.37
C LEU A 407 -13.75 -5.25 -20.92
N LEU A 408 -12.84 -5.88 -20.18
CA LEU A 408 -11.59 -5.26 -19.71
C LEU A 408 -10.61 -4.95 -20.86
N SER A 409 -10.71 -5.63 -22.02
CA SER A 409 -9.87 -5.34 -23.17
C SER A 409 -10.29 -4.07 -23.94
N ILE A 410 -11.57 -3.63 -23.80
CA ILE A 410 -12.12 -2.49 -24.55
C ILE A 410 -11.37 -1.15 -24.25
N PRO A 411 -11.14 -0.75 -22.99
CA PRO A 411 -10.38 0.46 -22.68
C PRO A 411 -8.97 0.46 -23.28
N TRP A 412 -8.32 -0.71 -23.26
CA TRP A 412 -6.97 -0.86 -23.79
C TRP A 412 -6.94 -0.76 -25.32
N THR A 413 -7.83 -1.43 -26.03
CA THR A 413 -7.93 -1.33 -27.51
C THR A 413 -8.22 0.09 -27.95
N LEU A 414 -9.09 0.82 -27.24
CA LEU A 414 -9.32 2.24 -27.49
C LEU A 414 -8.05 3.07 -27.30
N ALA A 415 -7.28 2.82 -26.24
CA ALA A 415 -6.06 3.57 -25.97
C ALA A 415 -4.99 3.32 -27.05
N VAL A 416 -4.81 2.08 -27.47
CA VAL A 416 -3.85 1.71 -28.53
C VAL A 416 -4.24 2.34 -29.86
N THR A 417 -5.50 2.21 -30.29
CA THR A 417 -5.95 2.78 -31.57
C THR A 417 -5.74 4.29 -31.60
N ARG A 418 -6.06 5.01 -30.52
CA ARG A 418 -5.86 6.47 -30.44
C ARG A 418 -4.39 6.88 -30.47
N ARG A 419 -3.50 6.12 -29.81
CA ARG A 419 -2.06 6.40 -29.85
C ARG A 419 -1.46 6.15 -31.24
N LEU A 420 -1.97 5.17 -31.98
CA LEU A 420 -1.52 4.89 -33.34
C LEU A 420 -2.00 5.97 -34.33
N THR A 421 -3.25 6.42 -34.24
CA THR A 421 -3.79 7.46 -35.10
C THR A 421 -3.10 8.81 -34.85
N SER A 422 -2.87 9.20 -33.60
CA SER A 422 -2.18 10.47 -33.27
C SER A 422 -0.73 10.52 -33.74
N ARG A 423 -0.05 9.38 -33.92
CA ARG A 423 1.30 9.31 -34.51
C ARG A 423 1.30 9.34 -36.04
N ALA A 424 0.20 8.98 -36.69
CA ALA A 424 0.08 9.04 -38.13
C ALA A 424 -0.20 10.47 -38.61
N ASP A 425 -0.73 11.32 -37.73
CA ASP A 425 -1.09 12.73 -38.04
C ASP A 425 0.04 13.74 -37.66
N SER A 426 1.13 13.25 -37.03
CA SER A 426 2.33 14.03 -36.64
C SER A 426 3.51 13.77 -37.57
#